data_c1d4cb0787ad7ed6a2c6f380b318a70a
#
_entry.id   c1d4cb0787ad7ed6a2c6f380b318a70a
#
_cell.length_a   1.000
_cell.length_b   1.000
_cell.length_c   1.000
_cell.angle_alpha   90.00
_cell.angle_beta   90.00
_cell.angle_gamma   90.00
#
_symmetry.space_group_name_H-M   'P 1'
#
loop_
_entity.id
_entity.type
_entity.pdbx_description
1 polymer ?
#
loop_
_entity_poly.entity_id
_entity_poly.type
_entity_poly.pdbx_seq_one_letter_code
_entity_poly.pdbx_strand_id
1 'polypeptide(L)'
;MAIFIDIGNTIKDFIQNNISELKQPGSIVFDSPAEIDPPGTPMLSVFLYQIVENSFLKNTGPEFVKNDQYLKPPLTIDLYYIFTPYARDKENELIIMEKILQLFHDNSVLKGDMLKGKLKDNGNDEIRIFSNSLTFEEINKLWERFPSKAFKLSAAYTLSPVRIPSGKPPVKVTRIMEKEINVYMKEIEY
;
A
#
# COMPACT_ATOMS: atom_id res chain seq x y z
N MET A 1 -11.05 -9.44 8.31
CA MET A 1 -9.79 -8.76 7.95
C MET A 1 -10.09 -7.84 6.79
N ALA A 2 -9.72 -6.55 6.87
CA ALA A 2 -10.05 -5.56 5.84
C ALA A 2 -8.86 -4.58 5.63
N ILE A 3 -7.69 -5.14 5.30
CA ILE A 3 -6.42 -4.39 5.16
C ILE A 3 -6.57 -3.16 4.26
N PHE A 4 -7.23 -3.29 3.11
CA PHE A 4 -7.41 -2.15 2.20
C PHE A 4 -8.27 -1.04 2.79
N ILE A 5 -9.30 -1.39 3.58
CA ILE A 5 -10.13 -0.41 4.29
C ILE A 5 -9.31 0.29 5.37
N ASP A 6 -8.51 -0.46 6.13
CA ASP A 6 -7.67 0.10 7.19
C ASP A 6 -6.59 1.03 6.61
N ILE A 7 -6.03 0.70 5.43
CA ILE A 7 -5.11 1.59 4.69
C ILE A 7 -5.84 2.85 4.21
N GLY A 8 -7.02 2.68 3.61
CA GLY A 8 -7.85 3.81 3.19
C GLY A 8 -8.14 4.76 4.36
N ASN A 9 -8.56 4.22 5.50
CA ASN A 9 -8.80 5.02 6.70
C ASN A 9 -7.52 5.71 7.21
N THR A 10 -6.38 5.02 7.14
CA THR A 10 -5.07 5.59 7.49
C THR A 10 -4.74 6.80 6.62
N ILE A 11 -4.85 6.67 5.29
CA ILE A 11 -4.60 7.77 4.34
C ILE A 11 -5.58 8.91 4.58
N LYS A 12 -6.87 8.58 4.72
CA LYS A 12 -7.94 9.56 4.94
C LYS A 12 -7.69 10.39 6.19
N ASP A 13 -7.51 9.74 7.33
CA ASP A 13 -7.27 10.42 8.60
C ASP A 13 -5.99 11.25 8.56
N PHE A 14 -4.94 10.70 7.93
CA PHE A 14 -3.66 11.39 7.79
C PHE A 14 -3.82 12.70 6.99
N ILE A 15 -4.52 12.67 5.86
CA ILE A 15 -4.75 13.86 5.04
C ILE A 15 -5.70 14.84 5.74
N GLN A 16 -6.82 14.35 6.30
CA GLN A 16 -7.81 15.21 6.96
C GLN A 16 -7.23 15.96 8.17
N ASN A 17 -6.34 15.34 8.91
CA ASN A 17 -5.71 15.96 10.08
C ASN A 17 -4.70 17.07 9.71
N ASN A 18 -4.14 17.02 8.49
CA ASN A 18 -3.07 17.93 8.07
C ASN A 18 -3.49 18.96 7.02
N ILE A 19 -4.55 18.72 6.26
CA ILE A 19 -5.02 19.61 5.19
C ILE A 19 -6.36 20.22 5.56
N SER A 20 -6.35 21.53 5.83
CA SER A 20 -7.52 22.30 6.32
C SER A 20 -8.71 22.26 5.37
N GLU A 21 -8.48 22.28 4.07
CA GLU A 21 -9.49 22.28 3.02
C GLU A 21 -10.24 20.94 2.93
N LEU A 22 -9.64 19.87 3.45
CA LEU A 22 -10.17 18.49 3.39
C LEU A 22 -10.67 17.96 4.75
N LYS A 23 -10.87 18.83 5.74
CA LYS A 23 -11.31 18.43 7.08
C LYS A 23 -12.77 17.98 7.15
N GLN A 24 -13.60 18.40 6.21
CA GLN A 24 -15.02 18.06 6.25
C GLN A 24 -15.26 16.57 5.97
N PRO A 25 -16.24 15.95 6.64
CA PRO A 25 -16.68 14.61 6.30
C PRO A 25 -17.06 14.49 4.83
N GLY A 26 -16.59 13.45 4.14
CA GLY A 26 -16.86 13.26 2.72
C GLY A 26 -15.94 14.03 1.76
N SER A 27 -14.99 14.84 2.26
CA SER A 27 -14.00 15.52 1.42
C SER A 27 -12.96 14.58 0.81
N ILE A 28 -12.80 13.37 1.33
CA ILE A 28 -11.92 12.35 0.77
C ILE A 28 -12.75 11.14 0.41
N VAL A 29 -12.69 10.75 -0.87
CA VAL A 29 -13.41 9.63 -1.45
C VAL A 29 -12.42 8.68 -2.14
N PHE A 30 -12.77 7.39 -2.18
CA PHE A 30 -11.96 6.36 -2.83
C PHE A 30 -12.51 5.98 -4.21
N ASP A 31 -13.49 6.74 -4.68
CA ASP A 31 -14.14 6.53 -5.95
C ASP A 31 -13.19 6.90 -7.10
N SER A 32 -13.40 6.23 -8.22
CA SER A 32 -12.70 6.54 -9.47
C SER A 32 -13.01 7.97 -9.92
N PRO A 33 -12.05 8.70 -10.51
CA PRO A 33 -12.31 9.97 -11.17
C PRO A 33 -13.50 9.95 -12.15
N ALA A 34 -13.82 8.78 -12.72
CA ALA A 34 -14.97 8.60 -13.59
C ALA A 34 -16.31 8.77 -12.88
N GLU A 35 -16.38 8.46 -11.59
CA GLU A 35 -17.61 8.40 -10.78
C GLU A 35 -17.87 9.73 -10.06
N ILE A 36 -16.93 10.67 -10.10
CA ILE A 36 -17.02 11.92 -9.35
C ILE A 36 -17.64 13.00 -10.25
N ASP A 37 -18.75 13.56 -9.79
CA ASP A 37 -19.30 14.79 -10.34
C ASP A 37 -18.63 16.02 -9.69
N PRO A 38 -18.53 17.16 -10.41
CA PRO A 38 -17.90 18.36 -9.88
C PRO A 38 -18.55 18.75 -8.55
N PRO A 39 -17.81 18.72 -7.42
CA PRO A 39 -18.38 18.99 -6.11
C PRO A 39 -18.55 20.49 -5.86
N GLY A 40 -19.53 20.84 -5.04
CA GLY A 40 -19.69 22.21 -4.54
C GLY A 40 -18.67 22.62 -3.47
N THR A 41 -18.01 21.64 -2.86
CA THR A 41 -16.99 21.80 -1.80
C THR A 41 -15.69 21.10 -2.20
N PRO A 42 -14.52 21.52 -1.65
CA PRO A 42 -13.25 20.86 -1.92
C PRO A 42 -13.31 19.35 -1.59
N MET A 43 -12.81 18.53 -2.51
CA MET A 43 -12.80 17.08 -2.42
C MET A 43 -11.51 16.51 -3.02
N LEU A 44 -11.08 15.37 -2.52
CA LEU A 44 -9.94 14.60 -3.03
C LEU A 44 -10.38 13.19 -3.37
N SER A 45 -10.21 12.78 -4.62
CA SER A 45 -10.25 11.37 -5.00
C SER A 45 -8.91 10.71 -4.68
N VAL A 46 -8.95 9.59 -3.97
CA VAL A 46 -7.80 8.74 -3.64
C VAL A 46 -8.08 7.36 -4.25
N PHE A 47 -7.85 7.24 -5.54
CA PHE A 47 -8.23 6.05 -6.29
C PHE A 47 -7.09 5.03 -6.36
N LEU A 48 -7.34 3.81 -5.85
CA LEU A 48 -6.44 2.67 -5.99
C LEU A 48 -6.60 2.08 -7.39
N TYR A 49 -5.65 2.38 -8.28
CA TYR A 49 -5.76 1.96 -9.68
C TYR A 49 -5.00 0.67 -10.00
N GLN A 50 -4.04 0.26 -9.15
CA GLN A 50 -3.26 -0.96 -9.38
C GLN A 50 -2.75 -1.56 -8.06
N ILE A 51 -2.70 -2.89 -8.02
CA ILE A 51 -2.10 -3.69 -6.95
C ILE A 51 -1.07 -4.61 -7.60
N VAL A 52 0.16 -4.64 -7.07
CA VAL A 52 1.24 -5.47 -7.59
C VAL A 52 1.88 -6.25 -6.45
N GLU A 53 2.20 -7.53 -6.65
CA GLU A 53 3.00 -8.30 -5.69
C GLU A 53 4.42 -7.72 -5.63
N ASN A 54 4.90 -7.44 -4.40
CA ASN A 54 6.24 -6.88 -4.22
C ASN A 54 7.31 -7.92 -4.58
N SER A 55 8.01 -7.70 -5.67
CA SER A 55 8.98 -8.66 -6.22
C SER A 55 10.22 -8.84 -5.34
N PHE A 56 10.57 -7.85 -4.53
CA PHE A 56 11.75 -7.89 -3.64
C PHE A 56 11.48 -8.68 -2.35
N LEU A 57 10.24 -8.69 -1.88
CA LEU A 57 9.82 -9.35 -0.64
C LEU A 57 9.05 -10.67 -0.87
N LYS A 58 8.91 -11.08 -2.11
CA LYS A 58 8.19 -12.30 -2.50
C LYS A 58 8.78 -13.58 -1.89
N ASN A 59 10.10 -13.65 -1.73
CA ASN A 59 10.83 -14.83 -1.27
C ASN A 59 11.19 -14.75 0.22
N THR A 60 10.42 -14.03 1.02
CA THR A 60 10.60 -14.04 2.48
C THR A 60 10.40 -15.45 3.01
N GLY A 61 11.38 -15.96 3.76
CA GLY A 61 11.32 -17.29 4.33
C GLY A 61 10.15 -17.46 5.32
N PRO A 62 9.78 -18.69 5.65
CA PRO A 62 8.71 -18.97 6.60
C PRO A 62 9.06 -18.45 8.00
N GLU A 63 8.08 -17.86 8.67
CA GLU A 63 8.22 -17.48 10.08
C GLU A 63 7.91 -18.66 10.99
N PHE A 64 8.85 -18.99 11.87
CA PHE A 64 8.64 -20.03 12.88
C PHE A 64 7.90 -19.45 14.08
N VAL A 65 6.68 -19.92 14.32
CA VAL A 65 5.87 -19.51 15.47
C VAL A 65 6.27 -20.31 16.73
N LYS A 66 6.67 -21.59 16.54
CA LYS A 66 7.19 -22.49 17.56
C LYS A 66 8.28 -23.37 16.94
N ASN A 67 8.99 -24.14 17.77
CA ASN A 67 10.08 -25.01 17.31
C ASN A 67 9.69 -25.99 16.20
N ASP A 68 8.42 -26.37 16.11
CA ASP A 68 7.89 -27.36 15.17
C ASP A 68 6.78 -26.80 14.25
N GLN A 69 6.52 -25.49 14.28
CA GLN A 69 5.45 -24.88 13.51
C GLN A 69 5.95 -23.66 12.75
N TYR A 70 5.61 -23.60 11.47
CA TYR A 70 5.84 -22.40 10.68
C TYR A 70 4.54 -21.83 10.14
N LEU A 71 4.50 -20.51 10.02
CA LEU A 71 3.44 -19.77 9.37
C LEU A 71 3.87 -19.45 7.93
N LYS A 72 2.94 -19.60 6.99
CA LYS A 72 3.19 -19.15 5.62
C LYS A 72 3.44 -17.65 5.63
N PRO A 73 4.49 -17.14 4.95
CA PRO A 73 4.76 -15.71 4.87
C PRO A 73 3.55 -14.93 4.39
N PRO A 74 3.37 -13.69 4.85
CA PRO A 74 2.32 -12.83 4.34
C PRO A 74 2.54 -12.53 2.85
N LEU A 75 1.45 -12.33 2.12
CA LEU A 75 1.52 -11.77 0.78
C LEU A 75 1.91 -10.31 0.91
N THR A 76 3.05 -9.93 0.36
CA THR A 76 3.52 -8.55 0.35
C THR A 76 3.21 -7.92 -0.99
N ILE A 77 2.54 -6.78 -0.97
CA ILE A 77 2.06 -6.06 -2.15
C ILE A 77 2.41 -4.59 -2.10
N ASP A 78 2.40 -3.96 -3.25
CA ASP A 78 2.50 -2.53 -3.47
C ASP A 78 1.16 -2.02 -3.99
N LEU A 79 0.68 -0.92 -3.40
CA LEU A 79 -0.59 -0.29 -3.74
C LEU A 79 -0.32 1.02 -4.48
N TYR A 80 -0.87 1.15 -5.67
CA TYR A 80 -0.70 2.31 -6.54
C TYR A 80 -1.95 3.17 -6.52
N TYR A 81 -1.83 4.36 -5.98
CA TYR A 81 -2.91 5.33 -5.86
C TYR A 81 -2.69 6.52 -6.78
N ILE A 82 -3.78 7.06 -7.32
CA ILE A 82 -3.81 8.37 -7.95
C ILE A 82 -4.65 9.32 -7.09
N PHE A 83 -4.09 10.50 -6.82
CA PHE A 83 -4.68 11.57 -6.03
C PHE A 83 -5.13 12.67 -6.99
N THR A 84 -6.42 12.95 -7.02
CA THR A 84 -7.01 13.94 -7.91
C THR A 84 -7.86 14.93 -7.11
N PRO A 85 -7.44 16.20 -6.98
CA PRO A 85 -8.21 17.21 -6.27
C PRO A 85 -9.37 17.71 -7.13
N TYR A 86 -10.47 18.03 -6.47
CA TYR A 86 -11.65 18.66 -7.02
C TYR A 86 -12.03 19.87 -6.16
N ALA A 87 -12.22 21.00 -6.78
CA ALA A 87 -12.74 22.19 -6.13
C ALA A 87 -13.57 23.00 -7.11
N ARG A 88 -14.23 24.05 -6.60
CA ARG A 88 -15.03 24.96 -7.43
C ARG A 88 -14.19 25.73 -8.44
N ASP A 89 -12.97 26.06 -8.08
CA ASP A 89 -12.01 26.81 -8.91
C ASP A 89 -10.66 26.08 -8.98
N LYS A 90 -9.88 26.42 -10.00
CA LYS A 90 -8.58 25.80 -10.27
C LYS A 90 -7.51 26.17 -9.25
N GLU A 91 -7.59 27.33 -8.65
CA GLU A 91 -6.62 27.78 -7.65
C GLU A 91 -6.68 26.89 -6.42
N ASN A 92 -7.87 26.61 -5.91
CA ASN A 92 -8.06 25.67 -4.80
C ASN A 92 -7.63 24.23 -5.13
N GLU A 93 -7.83 23.75 -6.37
CA GLU A 93 -7.31 22.44 -6.78
C GLU A 93 -5.77 22.41 -6.70
N LEU A 94 -5.08 23.47 -7.14
CA LEU A 94 -3.62 23.57 -7.09
C LEU A 94 -3.11 23.65 -5.64
N ILE A 95 -3.77 24.43 -4.79
CA ILE A 95 -3.44 24.54 -3.36
C ILE A 95 -3.54 23.17 -2.67
N ILE A 96 -4.62 22.43 -2.92
CA ILE A 96 -4.80 21.09 -2.34
C ILE A 96 -3.69 20.16 -2.83
N MET A 97 -3.37 20.17 -4.13
CA MET A 97 -2.31 19.34 -4.68
C MET A 97 -0.95 19.67 -4.07
N GLU A 98 -0.59 20.95 -3.98
CA GLU A 98 0.66 21.40 -3.36
C GLU A 98 0.78 20.88 -1.92
N LYS A 99 -0.28 21.02 -1.12
CA LYS A 99 -0.31 20.53 0.26
C LYS A 99 -0.18 19.01 0.36
N ILE A 100 -0.75 18.24 -0.57
CA ILE A 100 -0.59 16.79 -0.63
C ILE A 100 0.87 16.42 -0.94
N LEU A 101 1.48 17.07 -1.93
CA LEU A 101 2.87 16.84 -2.30
C LEU A 101 3.80 17.13 -1.13
N GLN A 102 3.60 18.27 -0.45
CA GLN A 102 4.37 18.66 0.74
C GLN A 102 4.15 17.67 1.89
N LEU A 103 2.89 17.30 2.18
CA LEU A 103 2.55 16.39 3.27
C LEU A 103 3.25 15.03 3.12
N PHE A 104 3.24 14.45 1.92
CA PHE A 104 3.87 13.15 1.65
C PHE A 104 5.38 13.25 1.53
N HIS A 105 5.92 14.39 1.10
CA HIS A 105 7.36 14.64 1.13
C HIS A 105 7.87 14.67 2.57
N ASP A 106 7.20 15.40 3.44
CA ASP A 106 7.60 15.57 4.84
C ASP A 106 7.36 14.29 5.67
N ASN A 107 6.39 13.47 5.25
CA ASN A 107 5.95 12.26 5.99
C ASN A 107 5.91 11.05 5.05
N SER A 108 7.06 10.63 4.58
CA SER A 108 7.19 9.50 3.65
C SER A 108 6.97 8.12 4.28
N VAL A 109 6.79 8.03 5.62
CA VAL A 109 6.59 6.78 6.34
C VAL A 109 5.41 6.90 7.30
N LEU A 110 4.38 6.11 7.05
CA LEU A 110 3.24 5.94 7.96
C LEU A 110 3.57 4.85 8.98
N LYS A 111 3.59 5.20 10.26
CA LYS A 111 3.95 4.28 11.36
C LYS A 111 3.24 4.66 12.66
N GLY A 112 3.32 3.76 13.63
CA GLY A 112 2.81 4.05 14.97
C GLY A 112 1.31 4.33 14.95
N ASP A 113 0.88 5.40 15.61
CA ASP A 113 -0.54 5.76 15.77
C ASP A 113 -1.20 6.31 14.50
N MET A 114 -0.41 6.55 13.46
CA MET A 114 -0.94 6.88 12.14
C MET A 114 -1.66 5.68 11.50
N LEU A 115 -1.22 4.45 11.79
CA LEU A 115 -1.81 3.23 11.24
C LEU A 115 -3.11 2.88 11.95
N LYS A 116 -4.19 2.76 11.18
CA LYS A 116 -5.55 2.52 11.68
C LYS A 116 -5.93 1.03 11.62
N GLY A 117 -7.01 0.73 12.33
CA GLY A 117 -7.58 -0.62 12.35
C GLY A 117 -6.59 -1.66 12.88
N LYS A 118 -6.51 -2.78 12.19
CA LYS A 118 -5.65 -3.92 12.55
C LYS A 118 -4.37 -4.02 11.74
N LEU A 119 -3.89 -2.91 11.16
CA LEU A 119 -2.68 -2.94 10.32
C LEU A 119 -1.48 -3.47 11.09
N LYS A 120 -1.21 -2.95 12.29
CA LYS A 120 -0.11 -3.40 13.15
C LYS A 120 -0.25 -4.87 13.54
N ASP A 121 -1.43 -5.30 13.96
CA ASP A 121 -1.71 -6.69 14.35
C ASP A 121 -1.46 -7.68 13.20
N ASN A 122 -1.51 -7.19 11.97
CA ASN A 122 -1.27 -7.95 10.75
C ASN A 122 0.15 -7.79 10.18
N GLY A 123 1.10 -7.28 10.99
CA GLY A 123 2.50 -7.16 10.61
C GLY A 123 2.82 -5.96 9.72
N ASN A 124 1.93 -4.96 9.66
CA ASN A 124 2.19 -3.69 8.99
C ASN A 124 2.62 -2.65 10.04
N ASP A 125 3.89 -2.65 10.44
CA ASP A 125 4.42 -1.71 11.43
C ASP A 125 4.77 -0.35 10.83
N GLU A 126 5.17 -0.36 9.56
CA GLU A 126 5.42 0.82 8.74
C GLU A 126 4.98 0.60 7.30
N ILE A 127 4.44 1.63 6.69
CA ILE A 127 4.08 1.68 5.27
C ILE A 127 4.70 2.95 4.69
N ARG A 128 5.52 2.80 3.66
CA ARG A 128 6.16 3.93 2.99
C ARG A 128 5.27 4.48 1.90
N ILE A 129 5.21 5.80 1.81
CA ILE A 129 4.57 6.52 0.71
C ILE A 129 5.66 7.18 -0.10
N PHE A 130 5.71 6.91 -1.39
CA PHE A 130 6.63 7.58 -2.30
C PHE A 130 5.97 7.88 -3.64
N SER A 131 6.43 8.94 -4.28
CA SER A 131 5.91 9.37 -5.57
C SER A 131 6.16 8.29 -6.62
N ASN A 132 5.13 7.98 -7.39
CA ASN A 132 5.22 7.15 -8.57
C ASN A 132 5.24 8.05 -9.81
N SER A 133 6.41 8.18 -10.41
CA SER A 133 6.60 9.04 -11.59
C SER A 133 6.04 8.37 -12.84
N LEU A 134 4.75 8.56 -13.09
CA LEU A 134 4.13 8.15 -14.34
C LEU A 134 4.60 9.04 -15.49
N THR A 135 4.96 8.42 -16.60
CA THR A 135 5.18 9.14 -17.86
C THR A 135 3.88 9.78 -18.37
N PHE A 136 4.00 10.76 -19.24
CA PHE A 136 2.83 11.40 -19.84
C PHE A 136 1.95 10.41 -20.60
N GLU A 137 2.55 9.40 -21.24
CA GLU A 137 1.81 8.33 -21.93
C GLU A 137 1.05 7.43 -20.95
N GLU A 138 1.65 7.06 -19.82
CA GLU A 138 1.00 6.21 -18.81
C GLU A 138 -0.16 6.93 -18.14
N ILE A 139 0.00 8.22 -17.83
CA ILE A 139 -1.09 8.99 -17.22
C ILE A 139 -2.23 9.20 -18.23
N ASN A 140 -1.93 9.41 -19.52
CA ASN A 140 -2.96 9.48 -20.56
C ASN A 140 -3.72 8.16 -20.70
N LYS A 141 -3.02 7.03 -20.78
CA LYS A 141 -3.65 5.71 -20.83
C LYS A 141 -4.54 5.42 -19.61
N LEU A 142 -4.17 5.92 -18.44
CA LEU A 142 -4.99 5.80 -17.24
C LEU A 142 -6.26 6.66 -17.38
N TRP A 143 -6.14 7.90 -17.84
CA TRP A 143 -7.26 8.82 -18.03
C TRP A 143 -8.20 8.42 -19.16
N GLU A 144 -7.73 7.77 -20.21
CA GLU A 144 -8.56 7.18 -21.27
C GLU A 144 -9.57 6.13 -20.74
N ARG A 145 -9.32 5.54 -19.58
CA ARG A 145 -10.23 4.61 -18.90
C ARG A 145 -11.38 5.29 -18.20
N PHE A 146 -11.38 6.62 -18.08
CA PHE A 146 -12.41 7.42 -17.45
C PHE A 146 -13.28 8.09 -18.54
N PRO A 147 -14.32 7.40 -19.05
CA PRO A 147 -15.11 7.91 -20.16
C PRO A 147 -15.79 9.21 -19.79
N SER A 148 -15.83 10.14 -20.73
CA SER A 148 -16.50 11.44 -20.61
C SER A 148 -15.93 12.37 -19.53
N LYS A 149 -14.75 12.08 -18.97
CA LYS A 149 -14.08 12.99 -18.02
C LYS A 149 -12.88 13.64 -18.69
N ALA A 150 -12.80 14.97 -18.56
CA ALA A 150 -11.61 15.71 -18.98
C ALA A 150 -10.43 15.37 -18.05
N PHE A 151 -9.24 15.40 -18.62
CA PHE A 151 -8.00 15.25 -17.84
C PHE A 151 -7.94 16.27 -16.70
N LYS A 152 -7.58 15.80 -15.52
CA LYS A 152 -7.32 16.64 -14.34
C LYS A 152 -5.92 16.39 -13.82
N LEU A 153 -5.32 17.46 -13.32
CA LEU A 153 -4.03 17.35 -12.62
C LEU A 153 -4.14 16.32 -11.49
N SER A 154 -3.24 15.36 -11.51
CA SER A 154 -3.21 14.27 -10.56
C SER A 154 -1.78 13.90 -10.20
N ALA A 155 -1.58 13.41 -8.99
CA ALA A 155 -0.30 12.86 -8.55
C ALA A 155 -0.45 11.38 -8.23
N ALA A 156 0.48 10.56 -8.69
CA ALA A 156 0.51 9.14 -8.39
C ALA A 156 1.51 8.84 -7.26
N TYR A 157 1.09 7.97 -6.34
CA TYR A 157 1.89 7.51 -5.21
C TYR A 157 1.77 6.02 -5.03
N THR A 158 2.84 5.42 -4.52
CA THR A 158 2.90 4.01 -4.15
C THR A 158 3.00 3.88 -2.63
N LEU A 159 2.18 2.99 -2.06
CA LEU A 159 2.29 2.55 -0.68
C LEU A 159 2.91 1.16 -0.64
N SER A 160 4.05 1.01 0.01
CA SER A 160 4.84 -0.22 0.07
C SER A 160 5.69 -0.29 1.35
N PRO A 161 5.97 -1.47 1.89
CA PRO A 161 5.26 -2.72 1.63
C PRO A 161 3.94 -2.79 2.38
N VAL A 162 2.93 -3.41 1.80
CA VAL A 162 1.68 -3.76 2.47
C VAL A 162 1.59 -5.28 2.61
N ARG A 163 1.40 -5.77 3.84
CA ARG A 163 1.37 -7.19 4.15
C ARG A 163 -0.05 -7.68 4.39
N ILE A 164 -0.42 -8.74 3.69
CA ILE A 164 -1.68 -9.47 3.90
C ILE A 164 -1.31 -10.82 4.51
N PRO A 165 -1.63 -11.07 5.79
CA PRO A 165 -1.29 -12.34 6.44
C PRO A 165 -1.99 -13.51 5.77
N SER A 166 -1.33 -14.67 5.83
CA SER A 166 -1.91 -15.91 5.30
C SER A 166 -3.17 -16.29 6.08
N GLY A 167 -4.22 -16.68 5.37
CA GLY A 167 -5.43 -17.25 5.96
C GLY A 167 -5.28 -18.72 6.34
N LYS A 168 -4.10 -19.34 6.11
CA LYS A 168 -3.85 -20.75 6.45
C LYS A 168 -3.35 -20.88 7.88
N PRO A 169 -3.76 -21.95 8.62
CA PRO A 169 -3.22 -22.21 9.93
C PRO A 169 -1.72 -22.57 9.84
N PRO A 170 -0.97 -22.44 10.96
CA PRO A 170 0.42 -22.87 11.03
C PRO A 170 0.56 -24.36 10.66
N VAL A 171 1.60 -24.69 9.91
CA VAL A 171 1.90 -26.05 9.48
C VAL A 171 2.97 -26.64 10.40
N LYS A 172 2.73 -27.87 10.86
CA LYS A 172 3.68 -28.61 11.67
C LYS A 172 4.80 -29.16 10.78
N VAL A 173 6.06 -28.94 11.19
CA VAL A 173 7.25 -29.41 10.46
C VAL A 173 8.14 -30.19 11.40
N THR A 174 8.50 -31.41 10.99
CA THR A 174 9.50 -32.19 11.71
C THR A 174 10.89 -31.67 11.33
N ARG A 175 11.61 -31.07 12.28
CA ARG A 175 13.01 -30.68 12.08
C ARG A 175 13.91 -31.92 12.26
N ILE A 176 14.86 -32.10 11.37
CA ILE A 176 15.97 -33.05 11.59
C ILE A 176 16.91 -32.36 12.59
N MET A 177 16.93 -32.86 13.83
CA MET A 177 17.75 -32.30 14.89
C MET A 177 19.19 -32.83 14.85
N GLU A 178 19.39 -34.04 14.35
CA GLU A 178 20.70 -34.68 14.20
C GLU A 178 20.76 -35.46 12.87
N LYS A 179 21.94 -35.45 12.26
CA LYS A 179 22.27 -36.24 11.08
C LYS A 179 23.59 -36.93 11.37
N GLU A 180 23.55 -38.24 11.66
CA GLU A 180 24.77 -39.09 11.67
C GLU A 180 25.19 -39.40 10.24
N ILE A 181 26.43 -39.00 9.90
CA ILE A 181 27.05 -39.37 8.64
C ILE A 181 28.14 -40.40 8.97
N ASN A 182 27.85 -41.67 8.74
CA ASN A 182 28.86 -42.75 8.84
C ASN A 182 29.63 -42.79 7.52
N VAL A 183 30.88 -42.36 7.54
CA VAL A 183 31.82 -42.47 6.40
C VAL A 183 32.59 -43.76 6.56
N TYR A 184 32.30 -44.73 5.73
CA TYR A 184 33.12 -45.97 5.63
C TYR A 184 34.24 -45.71 4.63
N MET A 185 35.50 -45.67 5.10
CA MET A 185 36.65 -45.75 4.23
C MET A 185 36.85 -47.21 3.80
N LYS A 186 36.79 -47.49 2.49
CA LYS A 186 37.18 -48.78 1.93
C LYS A 186 38.69 -48.77 1.78
N GLU A 187 39.37 -49.60 2.56
CA GLU A 187 40.81 -49.85 2.33
C GLU A 187 40.98 -50.45 0.95
N ILE A 188 41.79 -49.82 0.13
CA ILE A 188 42.26 -50.37 -1.14
C ILE A 188 43.56 -51.07 -0.83
N GLU A 189 43.50 -52.41 -0.75
CA GLU A 189 44.74 -53.25 -0.78
C GLU A 189 45.38 -53.20 -2.17
N TYR A 190 46.68 -52.89 -2.20
CA TYR A 190 47.52 -52.90 -3.40
C TYR A 190 48.18 -54.28 -3.55
#